data_63535a198e7fffa0e67e4d5ec7068086
#
_entry.id   63535a198e7fffa0e67e4d5ec7068086
#
_cell.length_a   1.000
_cell.length_b   1.000
_cell.length_c   1.000
_cell.angle_alpha   90.00
_cell.angle_beta   90.00
_cell.angle_gamma   90.00
#
_symmetry.space_group_name_H-M   'P 1'
#
loop_
_entity.id
_entity.type
_entity.pdbx_description
1 polymer ?
#
loop_
_entity_poly.entity_id
_entity_poly.type
_entity_poly.pdbx_seq_one_letter_code
_entity_poly.pdbx_strand_id
1 'polypeptide(L)'
;MIGPQGLEIKEDEYLKNKLALRKHFNKFDRNILRNFVDKDDWTAHASVTANAFYYSSYNSIEIPYGILDDPYFNSDLPYVLNFGALGFVIGHEITHGFDNSGRTRDHLGE
;
A
#
# COMPACT_ATOMS: atom_id res chain seq x y z
N MET A 1 -5.59 20.03 -12.63
CA MET A 1 -4.96 18.81 -12.03
C MET A 1 -5.70 17.59 -12.57
N ILE A 2 -5.00 16.66 -13.19
CA ILE A 2 -5.62 15.44 -13.72
C ILE A 2 -5.79 14.51 -12.50
N GLY A 3 -7.04 14.36 -12.05
CA GLY A 3 -7.41 13.37 -11.03
C GLY A 3 -7.39 11.95 -11.58
N PRO A 4 -7.83 10.92 -10.80
CA PRO A 4 -7.97 9.56 -11.27
C PRO A 4 -8.67 9.54 -12.62
N GLN A 5 -8.20 8.73 -13.56
CA GLN A 5 -8.53 8.79 -14.99
C GLN A 5 -10.04 9.04 -15.23
N GLY A 6 -10.38 10.16 -15.86
CA GLY A 6 -11.74 10.53 -16.24
C GLY A 6 -12.54 11.39 -15.27
N LEU A 7 -11.95 11.89 -14.17
CA LEU A 7 -12.59 12.84 -13.27
C LEU A 7 -12.13 14.27 -13.57
N GLU A 8 -13.09 15.13 -13.92
CA GLU A 8 -12.86 16.58 -14.04
C GLU A 8 -12.93 17.20 -12.63
N ILE A 9 -11.82 17.73 -12.14
CA ILE A 9 -11.71 18.39 -10.84
C ILE A 9 -11.60 19.90 -11.06
N LYS A 10 -12.52 20.68 -10.45
CA LYS A 10 -12.58 22.16 -10.55
C LYS A 10 -12.15 22.79 -9.22
N GLU A 11 -11.36 23.84 -9.29
CA GLU A 11 -10.78 24.49 -8.10
C GLU A 11 -11.85 25.04 -7.14
N ASP A 12 -12.95 25.57 -7.66
CA ASP A 12 -14.00 26.23 -6.87
C ASP A 12 -15.14 25.28 -6.40
N GLU A 13 -15.09 23.98 -6.72
CA GLU A 13 -16.19 23.06 -6.49
C GLU A 13 -15.81 21.92 -5.52
N TYR A 14 -15.26 22.26 -4.35
CA TYR A 14 -14.76 21.26 -3.38
C TYR A 14 -15.76 20.12 -3.07
N LEU A 15 -17.01 20.48 -2.74
CA LEU A 15 -18.03 19.47 -2.39
C LEU A 15 -18.36 18.55 -3.56
N LYS A 16 -18.52 19.12 -4.76
CA LYS A 16 -18.81 18.33 -5.96
C LYS A 16 -17.65 17.42 -6.32
N ASN A 17 -16.41 17.92 -6.24
CA ASN A 17 -15.20 17.14 -6.44
C ASN A 17 -15.12 15.97 -5.46
N LYS A 18 -15.39 16.21 -4.18
CA LYS A 18 -15.38 15.16 -3.15
C LYS A 18 -16.45 14.10 -3.39
N LEU A 19 -17.66 14.50 -3.78
CA LEU A 19 -18.72 13.57 -4.13
C LEU A 19 -18.41 12.76 -5.40
N ALA A 20 -17.83 13.38 -6.41
CA ALA A 20 -17.41 12.73 -7.65
C ALA A 20 -16.31 11.70 -7.38
N LEU A 21 -15.30 12.05 -6.58
CA LEU A 21 -14.25 11.13 -6.13
C LEU A 21 -14.85 9.94 -5.37
N ARG A 22 -15.71 10.20 -4.38
CA ARG A 22 -16.36 9.12 -3.61
C ARG A 22 -17.20 8.20 -4.49
N LYS A 23 -17.93 8.74 -5.47
CA LYS A 23 -18.69 7.94 -6.44
C LYS A 23 -17.77 7.10 -7.32
N HIS A 24 -16.63 7.64 -7.73
CA HIS A 24 -15.63 6.92 -8.52
C HIS A 24 -15.05 5.75 -7.72
N PHE A 25 -14.60 5.97 -6.49
CA PHE A 25 -14.07 4.90 -5.63
C PHE A 25 -15.13 3.84 -5.33
N ASN A 26 -16.36 4.21 -4.98
CA ASN A 26 -17.44 3.24 -4.77
C ASN A 26 -17.75 2.39 -6.01
N LYS A 27 -17.60 2.96 -7.21
CA LYS A 27 -17.76 2.21 -8.46
C LYS A 27 -16.60 1.24 -8.68
N PHE A 28 -15.39 1.66 -8.37
CA PHE A 28 -14.19 0.84 -8.42
C PHE A 28 -14.31 -0.35 -7.45
N ASP A 29 -14.63 -0.11 -6.18
CA ASP A 29 -14.82 -1.14 -5.14
C ASP A 29 -15.89 -2.16 -5.54
N ARG A 30 -17.02 -1.70 -6.10
CA ARG A 30 -18.07 -2.62 -6.59
C ARG A 30 -17.65 -3.46 -7.79
N ASN A 31 -16.75 -2.96 -8.61
CA ASN A 31 -16.20 -3.74 -9.73
C ASN A 31 -15.25 -4.82 -9.22
N ILE A 32 -14.42 -4.51 -8.22
CA ILE A 32 -13.53 -5.50 -7.57
C ILE A 32 -14.35 -6.66 -6.98
N LEU A 33 -15.46 -6.39 -6.31
CA LEU A 33 -16.33 -7.44 -5.74
C LEU A 33 -16.93 -8.40 -6.78
N ARG A 34 -16.88 -8.08 -8.06
CA ARG A 34 -17.45 -8.90 -9.16
C ARG A 34 -16.39 -9.59 -10.01
N ASN A 35 -15.14 -9.25 -9.82
CA ASN A 35 -14.01 -9.79 -10.58
C ASN A 35 -13.16 -10.68 -9.67
N PHE A 36 -12.41 -11.59 -10.26
CA PHE A 36 -11.35 -12.27 -9.53
C PHE A 36 -10.33 -11.24 -9.03
N VAL A 37 -9.84 -11.44 -7.82
CA VAL A 37 -8.77 -10.60 -7.25
C VAL A 37 -7.51 -10.81 -8.09
N ASP A 38 -7.08 -9.76 -8.78
CA ASP A 38 -5.78 -9.75 -9.43
C ASP A 38 -4.73 -9.48 -8.35
N LYS A 39 -3.93 -10.49 -8.02
CA LYS A 39 -2.87 -10.36 -7.00
C LYS A 39 -1.66 -9.59 -7.51
N ASP A 40 -1.57 -9.39 -8.83
CA ASP A 40 -0.52 -8.59 -9.48
C ASP A 40 -0.95 -7.13 -9.67
N ASP A 41 -2.17 -6.76 -9.27
CA ASP A 41 -2.64 -5.37 -9.30
C ASP A 41 -2.03 -4.59 -8.12
N TRP A 42 -1.00 -3.83 -8.42
CA TRP A 42 -0.33 -2.90 -7.51
C TRP A 42 -1.15 -1.62 -7.37
N THR A 43 -2.26 -1.69 -6.68
CA THR A 43 -2.96 -0.47 -6.26
C THR A 43 -2.14 0.21 -5.18
N ALA A 44 -1.41 1.25 -5.57
CA ALA A 44 -0.54 2.03 -4.71
C ALA A 44 -1.31 2.62 -3.51
N HIS A 45 -1.22 1.96 -2.38
CA HIS A 45 -1.55 2.57 -1.11
C HIS A 45 -0.49 3.66 -0.83
N ALA A 46 -0.87 4.73 -0.19
CA ALA A 46 -0.08 5.92 0.15
C ALA A 46 1.45 5.79 0.03
N SER A 47 1.97 5.88 -1.18
CA SER A 47 3.39 5.68 -1.54
C SER A 47 4.38 6.59 -0.81
N VAL A 48 3.90 7.62 -0.14
CA VAL A 48 4.68 8.61 0.64
C VAL A 48 4.66 8.38 2.16
N THR A 49 4.05 7.30 2.63
CA THR A 49 3.99 7.00 4.07
C THR A 49 5.33 6.43 4.54
N ALA A 50 5.89 6.98 5.62
CA ALA A 50 7.09 6.45 6.29
C ALA A 50 6.71 5.26 7.18
N ASN A 51 6.28 4.17 6.59
CA ASN A 51 5.92 2.92 7.25
C ASN A 51 6.07 1.75 6.27
N ALA A 52 5.90 0.51 6.76
CA ALA A 52 5.74 -0.70 5.96
C ALA A 52 4.46 -1.42 6.37
N PHE A 53 3.97 -2.35 5.58
CA PHE A 53 2.71 -3.04 5.82
C PHE A 53 2.77 -4.50 5.38
N TYR A 54 2.13 -5.38 6.14
CA TYR A 54 1.79 -6.74 5.73
C TYR A 54 0.28 -6.88 5.53
N TYR A 55 -0.13 -7.37 4.39
CA TYR A 55 -1.54 -7.63 4.05
C TYR A 55 -1.81 -9.13 4.06
N SER A 56 -2.38 -9.63 5.15
CA SER A 56 -2.66 -11.07 5.32
C SER A 56 -3.59 -11.64 4.25
N SER A 57 -4.56 -10.84 3.75
CA SER A 57 -5.49 -11.24 2.69
C SER A 57 -4.82 -11.45 1.33
N TYR A 58 -3.65 -10.86 1.12
CA TYR A 58 -2.89 -10.98 -0.13
C TYR A 58 -1.59 -11.77 0.06
N ASN A 59 -1.25 -12.10 1.30
CA ASN A 59 0.04 -12.65 1.69
C ASN A 59 1.20 -11.85 1.07
N SER A 60 1.16 -10.54 1.22
CA SER A 60 2.10 -9.61 0.61
C SER A 60 2.59 -8.57 1.61
N ILE A 61 3.80 -8.06 1.38
CA ILE A 61 4.36 -6.91 2.08
C ILE A 61 4.41 -5.72 1.14
N GLU A 62 4.15 -4.54 1.66
CA GLU A 62 4.29 -3.27 0.95
C GLU A 62 5.31 -2.39 1.67
N ILE A 63 6.30 -1.91 0.92
CA ILE A 63 7.34 -0.99 1.38
C ILE A 63 7.17 0.33 0.62
N PRO A 64 6.38 1.29 1.15
CA PRO A 64 6.17 2.57 0.52
C PRO A 64 7.47 3.35 0.38
N TYR A 65 7.54 4.18 -0.66
CA TYR A 65 8.73 5.00 -0.93
C TYR A 65 9.11 5.93 0.24
N GLY A 66 8.12 6.37 1.02
CA GLY A 66 8.35 7.25 2.16
C GLY A 66 9.20 6.69 3.30
N ILE A 67 9.42 5.36 3.35
CA ILE A 67 10.35 4.75 4.32
C ILE A 67 11.77 4.59 3.75
N LEU A 68 11.96 4.79 2.43
CA LEU A 68 13.24 4.67 1.75
C LEU A 68 14.07 5.96 1.87
N ASP A 69 14.16 6.50 3.09
CA ASP A 69 14.90 7.72 3.43
C ASP A 69 15.45 7.58 4.86
N ASP A 70 16.29 8.53 5.29
CA ASP A 70 16.82 8.56 6.65
C ASP A 70 15.69 8.52 7.70
N PRO A 71 15.88 7.79 8.79
CA PRO A 71 17.02 6.97 9.22
C PRO A 71 16.98 5.51 8.75
N TYR A 72 16.02 5.09 7.94
CA TYR A 72 15.82 3.69 7.59
C TYR A 72 16.66 3.23 6.41
N PHE A 73 16.90 4.12 5.43
CA PHE A 73 17.72 3.82 4.26
C PHE A 73 18.51 5.05 3.81
N ASN A 74 19.79 4.83 3.54
CA ASN A 74 20.63 5.85 2.91
C ASN A 74 21.70 5.13 2.07
N SER A 75 21.76 5.45 0.76
CA SER A 75 22.68 4.83 -0.20
C SER A 75 24.15 5.08 0.13
N ASP A 76 24.46 6.16 0.87
CA ASP A 76 25.83 6.56 1.22
C ASP A 76 26.34 5.87 2.48
N LEU A 77 25.46 5.14 3.19
CA LEU A 77 25.83 4.39 4.38
C LEU A 77 26.28 2.95 4.05
N PRO A 78 27.13 2.36 4.88
CA PRO A 78 27.48 0.95 4.78
C PRO A 78 26.24 0.05 4.78
N TYR A 79 26.26 -1.01 3.98
CA TYR A 79 25.14 -1.96 3.89
C TYR A 79 24.67 -2.51 5.23
N VAL A 80 25.58 -2.71 6.18
CA VAL A 80 25.23 -3.23 7.51
C VAL A 80 24.24 -2.32 8.25
N LEU A 81 24.32 -1.00 8.05
CA LEU A 81 23.38 -0.05 8.65
C LEU A 81 22.02 -0.10 7.95
N ASN A 82 21.99 -0.15 6.62
CA ASN A 82 20.76 -0.28 5.86
C ASN A 82 20.04 -1.62 6.15
N PHE A 83 20.79 -2.72 6.26
CA PHE A 83 20.23 -4.01 6.69
C PHE A 83 19.76 -4.00 8.14
N GLY A 84 20.47 -3.32 9.04
CA GLY A 84 20.07 -3.17 10.44
C GLY A 84 18.80 -2.32 10.62
N ALA A 85 18.56 -1.34 9.74
CA ALA A 85 17.42 -0.44 9.78
C ALA A 85 16.27 -0.96 8.89
N LEU A 86 16.33 -0.76 7.58
CA LEU A 86 15.27 -1.18 6.66
C LEU A 86 15.10 -2.69 6.64
N GLY A 87 16.18 -3.47 6.70
CA GLY A 87 16.12 -4.93 6.74
C GLY A 87 15.41 -5.45 7.99
N PHE A 88 15.56 -4.78 9.13
CA PHE A 88 14.77 -5.09 10.33
C PHE A 88 13.28 -4.85 10.10
N VAL A 89 12.89 -3.73 9.46
CA VAL A 89 11.48 -3.44 9.14
C VAL A 89 10.90 -4.51 8.21
N ILE A 90 11.61 -4.88 7.15
CA ILE A 90 11.19 -5.95 6.23
C ILE A 90 10.99 -7.28 6.98
N GLY A 91 11.93 -7.64 7.86
CA GLY A 91 11.80 -8.83 8.72
C GLY A 91 10.60 -8.76 9.64
N HIS A 92 10.27 -7.59 10.16
CA HIS A 92 9.08 -7.35 10.97
C HIS A 92 7.80 -7.64 10.16
N GLU A 93 7.68 -7.10 8.95
CA GLU A 93 6.52 -7.36 8.08
C GLU A 93 6.38 -8.84 7.70
N ILE A 94 7.48 -9.52 7.39
CA ILE A 94 7.47 -10.96 7.14
C ILE A 94 6.96 -11.73 8.38
N THR A 95 7.35 -11.30 9.58
CA THR A 95 6.93 -11.94 10.84
C THR A 95 5.42 -11.84 11.06
N HIS A 96 4.75 -10.81 10.55
CA HIS A 96 3.30 -10.69 10.59
C HIS A 96 2.58 -11.84 9.88
N GLY A 97 3.20 -12.49 8.89
CA GLY A 97 2.68 -13.72 8.28
C GLY A 97 2.56 -14.91 9.25
N PHE A 98 3.27 -14.86 10.37
CA PHE A 98 3.33 -15.93 11.38
C PHE A 98 2.73 -15.52 12.73
N ASP A 99 2.22 -14.30 12.87
CA ASP A 99 1.56 -13.82 14.08
C ASP A 99 0.17 -14.48 14.28
N ASN A 100 -0.56 -14.08 15.33
CA ASN A 100 -1.87 -14.67 15.64
C ASN A 100 -2.91 -14.50 14.53
N SER A 101 -2.79 -13.51 13.69
CA SER A 101 -3.68 -13.24 12.55
C SER A 101 -3.15 -13.90 11.28
N GLY A 102 -1.89 -13.65 10.93
CA GLY A 102 -1.28 -14.16 9.69
C GLY A 102 -1.25 -15.69 9.63
N ARG A 103 -0.93 -16.38 10.73
CA ARG A 103 -0.90 -17.83 10.80
C ARG A 103 -2.24 -18.53 10.51
N THR A 104 -3.35 -17.80 10.49
CA THR A 104 -4.68 -18.34 10.16
C THR A 104 -4.98 -18.29 8.67
N ARG A 105 -4.08 -17.76 7.88
CA ARG A 105 -4.20 -17.63 6.43
C ARG A 105 -3.20 -18.55 5.73
N ASP A 106 -3.60 -19.06 4.59
CA ASP A 106 -2.71 -19.81 3.72
C ASP A 106 -1.86 -18.90 2.83
N HIS A 107 -1.08 -19.49 1.91
CA HIS A 107 -0.23 -18.76 0.98
C HIS A 107 -1.03 -17.90 -0.03
N LEU A 108 -2.33 -18.12 -0.17
CA LEU A 108 -3.23 -17.34 -0.99
C LEU A 108 -3.91 -16.21 -0.20
N GLY A 109 -3.73 -16.19 1.14
CA GLY A 109 -4.37 -15.22 2.02
C GLY A 109 -5.83 -15.61 2.40
N GLU A 110 -6.20 -16.88 2.19
CA GLU A 110 -7.55 -17.41 2.48
C GLU A 110 -7.64 -18.03 3.88
#